data_ff484ab33e4d04e6fd5de0c7d4218c51
#
_entry.id   ff484ab33e4d04e6fd5de0c7d4218c51
#
_cell.length_a   1.000
_cell.length_b   1.000
_cell.length_c   1.000
_cell.angle_alpha   90.00
_cell.angle_beta   90.00
_cell.angle_gamma   90.00
#
_symmetry.space_group_name_H-M   'P 1'
#
loop_
_entity.id
_entity.type
_entity.pdbx_description
1 polymer ?
#
loop_
_entity_poly.entity_id
_entity_poly.type
_entity_poly.pdbx_seq_one_letter_code
_entity_poly.pdbx_strand_id
1 'polypeptide(L)'
;MLRHGRPGSLATMSSSTLSVSVFDLFKIGIGPSSSHTVGPMIAARQFAVHLRASGLLAAVNGVTVELFGSLSATGVGHGTDRAVLLGLAGHEPDRIDPEQIAPTIAQIRSSGALALLGEHSVPFIEKDHLLFRHKSLPLHPNGMCFTA
;
A
#
# COMPACT_ATOMS: atom_id res chain seq x y z
N MET A 1 59.79 2.41 -33.50
CA MET A 1 58.62 1.52 -33.39
C MET A 1 57.75 2.06 -32.24
N LEU A 2 56.84 3.00 -32.56
CA LEU A 2 56.05 3.74 -31.61
C LEU A 2 54.63 3.13 -31.56
N ARG A 3 54.21 2.59 -30.42
CA ARG A 3 52.86 2.08 -30.19
C ARG A 3 51.96 3.23 -29.71
N HIS A 4 50.97 3.55 -30.52
CA HIS A 4 49.93 4.50 -30.16
C HIS A 4 48.96 3.85 -29.18
N GLY A 5 48.81 4.45 -27.96
CA GLY A 5 47.77 4.13 -27.00
C GLY A 5 46.42 4.67 -27.47
N ARG A 6 45.36 3.84 -27.35
CA ARG A 6 43.99 4.24 -27.58
C ARG A 6 43.47 5.03 -26.35
N PRO A 7 42.78 6.13 -26.56
CA PRO A 7 42.09 6.81 -25.44
C PRO A 7 40.88 6.01 -24.98
N GLY A 8 40.77 5.83 -23.68
CA GLY A 8 39.64 5.16 -23.03
C GLY A 8 38.34 5.94 -23.24
N SER A 9 37.30 5.21 -23.57
CA SER A 9 35.92 5.69 -23.65
C SER A 9 35.45 6.05 -22.27
N LEU A 10 35.16 7.33 -22.02
CA LEU A 10 34.40 7.80 -20.87
C LEU A 10 32.95 7.36 -21.05
N ALA A 11 32.52 6.42 -20.22
CA ALA A 11 31.12 6.08 -20.10
C ALA A 11 30.37 7.27 -19.49
N THR A 12 29.55 7.93 -20.30
CA THR A 12 28.59 8.93 -19.86
C THR A 12 27.50 8.23 -19.01
N MET A 13 27.53 8.46 -17.72
CA MET A 13 26.41 8.08 -16.83
C MET A 13 25.22 8.97 -17.20
N SER A 14 24.23 8.37 -17.85
CA SER A 14 22.94 8.99 -18.09
C SER A 14 22.21 9.10 -16.75
N SER A 15 22.09 10.32 -16.22
CA SER A 15 21.22 10.61 -15.09
C SER A 15 19.78 10.52 -15.59
N SER A 16 19.08 9.42 -15.27
CA SER A 16 17.64 9.32 -15.46
C SER A 16 16.96 10.26 -14.49
N THR A 17 16.56 11.43 -14.97
CA THR A 17 15.68 12.34 -14.24
C THR A 17 14.32 11.66 -14.18
N LEU A 18 13.91 11.19 -12.98
CA LEU A 18 12.54 10.75 -12.73
C LEU A 18 11.66 12.01 -12.79
N SER A 19 11.00 12.21 -13.92
CA SER A 19 9.97 13.22 -14.09
C SER A 19 8.68 12.68 -13.46
N VAL A 20 8.37 13.13 -12.25
CA VAL A 20 7.06 12.87 -11.62
C VAL A 20 6.08 13.91 -12.16
N SER A 21 5.06 13.46 -12.88
CA SER A 21 3.98 14.34 -13.36
C SER A 21 3.13 14.81 -12.19
N VAL A 22 2.70 16.07 -12.22
CA VAL A 22 1.71 16.62 -11.26
C VAL A 22 0.43 15.76 -11.26
N PHE A 23 0.06 15.18 -12.39
CA PHE A 23 -1.08 14.27 -12.52
C PHE A 23 -0.87 12.93 -11.80
N ASP A 24 0.38 12.50 -11.58
CA ASP A 24 0.69 11.29 -10.80
C ASP A 24 0.49 11.50 -9.29
N LEU A 25 0.44 12.76 -8.84
CA LEU A 25 0.16 13.13 -7.46
C LEU A 25 -1.34 13.17 -7.14
N PHE A 26 -2.19 13.28 -8.15
CA PHE A 26 -3.65 13.34 -8.02
C PHE A 26 -4.31 12.06 -8.53
N LYS A 27 -4.21 10.99 -7.78
CA LYS A 27 -4.94 9.74 -8.07
C LYS A 27 -6.38 9.89 -7.59
N ILE A 28 -7.23 10.27 -8.52
CA ILE A 28 -8.67 10.46 -8.34
C ILE A 28 -9.31 9.10 -8.09
N GLY A 29 -9.95 8.90 -6.93
CA GLY A 29 -10.77 7.74 -6.65
C GLY A 29 -10.53 7.04 -5.31
N ILE A 30 -9.31 7.06 -4.75
CA ILE A 30 -9.03 6.40 -3.47
C ILE A 30 -9.39 7.31 -2.29
N GLY A 31 -9.10 8.61 -2.38
CA GLY A 31 -9.42 9.61 -1.37
C GLY A 31 -8.63 10.91 -1.54
N PRO A 32 -9.01 11.99 -0.84
CA PRO A 32 -8.51 13.35 -1.06
C PRO A 32 -7.10 13.60 -0.51
N SER A 33 -6.54 12.68 0.28
CA SER A 33 -5.26 12.89 0.99
C SER A 33 -4.27 11.77 0.73
N SER A 34 -3.13 12.08 0.13
CA SER A 34 -2.07 11.09 -0.15
C SER A 34 -1.53 10.42 1.12
N SER A 35 -1.40 11.15 2.23
CA SER A 35 -0.92 10.62 3.50
C SER A 35 -1.92 9.66 4.18
N HIS A 36 -3.21 9.81 3.88
CA HIS A 36 -4.29 9.00 4.46
C HIS A 36 -4.83 7.94 3.50
N THR A 37 -4.42 7.94 2.24
CA THR A 37 -4.87 6.98 1.23
C THR A 37 -3.71 6.27 0.53
N VAL A 38 -2.92 6.98 -0.26
CA VAL A 38 -1.82 6.39 -1.06
C VAL A 38 -0.78 5.72 -0.15
N GLY A 39 -0.33 6.41 0.91
CA GLY A 39 0.62 5.88 1.88
C GLY A 39 0.13 4.58 2.55
N PRO A 40 -1.04 4.58 3.20
CA PRO A 40 -1.64 3.38 3.77
C PRO A 40 -1.87 2.24 2.79
N MET A 41 -2.29 2.52 1.56
CA MET A 41 -2.47 1.51 0.53
C MET A 41 -1.14 0.84 0.15
N ILE A 42 -0.08 1.64 -0.06
CA ILE A 42 1.26 1.12 -0.36
C ILE A 42 1.78 0.28 0.80
N ALA A 43 1.67 0.76 2.05
CA ALA A 43 2.13 0.04 3.24
C ALA A 43 1.41 -1.31 3.39
N ALA A 44 0.10 -1.34 3.22
CA ALA A 44 -0.71 -2.55 3.29
C ALA A 44 -0.31 -3.56 2.21
N ARG A 45 -0.12 -3.09 0.98
CA ARG A 45 0.35 -3.95 -0.11
C ARG A 45 1.76 -4.48 0.13
N GLN A 46 2.68 -3.65 0.61
CA GLN A 46 4.05 -4.08 0.93
C GLN A 46 4.08 -5.16 2.00
N PHE A 47 3.24 -5.04 3.03
CA PHE A 47 3.09 -6.08 4.04
C PHE A 47 2.66 -7.42 3.42
N ALA A 48 1.62 -7.44 2.59
CA ALA A 48 1.16 -8.66 1.92
C ALA A 48 2.22 -9.24 0.94
N VAL A 49 2.92 -8.37 0.20
CA VAL A 49 4.05 -8.78 -0.67
C VAL A 49 5.19 -9.38 0.15
N HIS A 50 5.49 -8.83 1.33
CA HIS A 50 6.51 -9.39 2.22
C HIS A 50 6.13 -10.79 2.72
N LEU A 51 4.88 -11.01 3.12
CA LEU A 51 4.38 -12.34 3.51
C LEU A 51 4.55 -13.34 2.36
N ARG A 52 4.22 -12.96 1.13
CA ARG A 52 4.41 -13.81 -0.06
C ARG A 52 5.88 -14.11 -0.30
N ALA A 53 6.74 -13.10 -0.30
CA ALA A 53 8.17 -13.26 -0.53
C ALA A 53 8.86 -14.13 0.52
N SER A 54 8.36 -14.12 1.76
CA SER A 54 8.83 -14.97 2.86
C SER A 54 8.22 -16.37 2.84
N GLY A 55 7.36 -16.71 1.88
CA GLY A 55 6.69 -18.00 1.81
C GLY A 55 5.61 -18.23 2.88
N LEU A 56 5.19 -17.17 3.57
CA LEU A 56 4.24 -17.24 4.68
C LEU A 56 2.79 -17.01 4.27
N LEU A 57 2.54 -16.46 3.07
CA LEU A 57 1.21 -16.01 2.66
C LEU A 57 0.14 -17.11 2.80
N ALA A 58 0.43 -18.32 2.36
CA ALA A 58 -0.50 -19.44 2.41
C ALA A 58 -0.77 -19.97 3.84
N ALA A 59 0.08 -19.63 4.80
CA ALA A 59 -0.08 -20.03 6.20
C ALA A 59 -0.84 -19.00 7.04
N VAL A 60 -1.14 -17.82 6.49
CA VAL A 60 -1.87 -16.75 7.19
C VAL A 60 -3.30 -17.18 7.44
N ASN A 61 -3.73 -17.12 8.70
CA ASN A 61 -5.11 -17.43 9.10
C ASN A 61 -5.98 -16.19 9.31
N GLY A 62 -5.37 -15.00 9.37
CA GLY A 62 -6.05 -13.72 9.53
C GLY A 62 -5.04 -12.58 9.52
N VAL A 63 -5.53 -11.38 9.28
CA VAL A 63 -4.72 -10.16 9.32
C VAL A 63 -5.43 -9.13 10.18
N THR A 64 -4.68 -8.49 11.08
CA THR A 64 -5.14 -7.34 11.86
C THR A 64 -4.30 -6.13 11.50
N VAL A 65 -4.96 -5.01 11.30
CA VAL A 65 -4.33 -3.72 11.01
C VAL A 65 -4.70 -2.73 12.09
N GLU A 66 -3.72 -2.11 12.71
CA GLU A 66 -3.93 -1.05 13.70
C GLU A 66 -3.45 0.28 13.11
N LEU A 67 -4.31 1.29 13.18
CA LEU A 67 -4.06 2.64 12.75
C LEU A 67 -3.90 3.55 13.97
N PHE A 68 -2.89 4.42 13.95
CA PHE A 68 -2.52 5.28 15.08
C PHE A 68 -2.47 6.75 14.67
N GLY A 69 -2.62 7.64 15.64
CA GLY A 69 -2.48 9.08 15.46
C GLY A 69 -3.50 9.66 14.50
N SER A 70 -3.07 10.46 13.54
CA SER A 70 -4.00 11.12 12.60
C SER A 70 -4.67 10.12 11.64
N LEU A 71 -4.03 9.00 11.31
CA LEU A 71 -4.67 7.92 10.53
C LEU A 71 -5.87 7.34 11.27
N SER A 72 -5.81 7.25 12.59
CA SER A 72 -6.95 6.82 13.40
C SER A 72 -7.99 7.92 13.55
N ALA A 73 -7.57 9.15 13.84
CA ALA A 73 -8.48 10.24 14.16
C ALA A 73 -9.36 10.68 12.98
N THR A 74 -8.82 10.67 11.77
CA THR A 74 -9.48 11.20 10.57
C THR A 74 -9.57 10.20 9.42
N GLY A 75 -9.02 8.99 9.60
CA GLY A 75 -8.82 8.01 8.52
C GLY A 75 -10.09 7.59 7.81
N VAL A 76 -11.17 7.32 8.56
CA VAL A 76 -12.46 6.91 7.96
C VAL A 76 -12.99 8.00 7.03
N GLY A 77 -12.98 9.26 7.47
CA GLY A 77 -13.42 10.39 6.65
C GLY A 77 -12.57 10.64 5.40
N HIS A 78 -11.31 10.19 5.41
CA HIS A 78 -10.38 10.31 4.28
C HIS A 78 -10.28 9.05 3.43
N GLY A 79 -10.92 7.95 3.82
CA GLY A 79 -10.89 6.69 3.07
C GLY A 79 -9.68 5.81 3.35
N THR A 80 -9.01 5.97 4.50
CA THR A 80 -7.88 5.12 4.91
C THR A 80 -8.30 3.66 5.05
N ASP A 81 -9.50 3.39 5.54
CA ASP A 81 -10.12 2.07 5.61
C ASP A 81 -10.10 1.37 4.23
N ARG A 82 -10.64 2.04 3.22
CA ARG A 82 -10.68 1.54 1.84
C ARG A 82 -9.28 1.33 1.28
N ALA A 83 -8.37 2.28 1.52
CA ALA A 83 -6.99 2.22 1.04
C ALA A 83 -6.26 0.99 1.59
N VAL A 84 -6.43 0.68 2.89
CA VAL A 84 -5.85 -0.51 3.53
C VAL A 84 -6.39 -1.79 2.91
N LEU A 85 -7.71 -1.90 2.74
CA LEU A 85 -8.34 -3.08 2.13
C LEU A 85 -7.83 -3.33 0.71
N LEU A 86 -7.79 -2.29 -0.12
CA LEU A 86 -7.29 -2.37 -1.49
C LEU A 86 -5.82 -2.76 -1.54
N GLY A 87 -4.98 -2.19 -0.66
CA GLY A 87 -3.57 -2.53 -0.58
C GLY A 87 -3.34 -3.99 -0.20
N LEU A 88 -4.02 -4.50 0.83
CA LEU A 88 -3.96 -5.91 1.22
C LEU A 88 -4.44 -6.83 0.10
N ALA A 89 -5.46 -6.43 -0.65
CA ALA A 89 -5.96 -7.16 -1.83
C ALA A 89 -4.98 -7.13 -3.02
N GLY A 90 -3.89 -6.35 -2.94
CA GLY A 90 -2.82 -6.31 -3.94
C GLY A 90 -2.89 -5.17 -4.94
N HIS A 91 -3.88 -4.28 -4.81
CA HIS A 91 -4.01 -3.14 -5.72
C HIS A 91 -2.90 -2.10 -5.48
N GLU A 92 -2.51 -1.44 -6.56
CA GLU A 92 -1.55 -0.34 -6.57
C GLU A 92 -2.29 0.99 -6.79
N PRO A 93 -1.92 2.08 -6.09
CA PRO A 93 -2.63 3.36 -6.20
C PRO A 93 -2.65 3.94 -7.60
N ASP A 94 -1.60 3.66 -8.39
CA ASP A 94 -1.40 4.18 -9.73
C ASP A 94 -1.97 3.29 -10.84
N ARG A 95 -2.44 2.10 -10.50
CA ARG A 95 -2.93 1.11 -11.47
C ARG A 95 -4.36 0.67 -11.25
N ILE A 96 -4.92 0.99 -10.08
CA ILE A 96 -6.30 0.59 -9.79
C ILE A 96 -7.27 1.38 -10.66
N ASP A 97 -8.19 0.66 -11.30
CA ASP A 97 -9.32 1.26 -11.98
C ASP A 97 -10.28 1.86 -10.94
N PRO A 98 -10.59 3.17 -11.01
CA PRO A 98 -11.52 3.82 -10.09
C PRO A 98 -12.90 3.15 -10.04
N GLU A 99 -13.37 2.57 -11.15
CA GLU A 99 -14.66 1.87 -11.22
C GLU A 99 -14.66 0.54 -10.43
N GLN A 100 -13.49 -0.05 -10.21
CA GLN A 100 -13.33 -1.29 -9.44
C GLN A 100 -13.23 -1.07 -7.93
N ILE A 101 -12.99 0.16 -7.47
CA ILE A 101 -12.79 0.45 -6.05
C ILE A 101 -14.05 0.10 -5.24
N ALA A 102 -15.18 0.69 -5.59
CA ALA A 102 -16.42 0.50 -4.85
C ALA A 102 -16.92 -0.97 -4.87
N PRO A 103 -16.96 -1.67 -6.01
CA PRO A 103 -17.29 -3.09 -6.05
C PRO A 103 -16.37 -3.97 -5.22
N THR A 104 -15.06 -3.76 -5.27
CA THR A 104 -14.07 -4.54 -4.50
C THR A 104 -14.31 -4.37 -2.98
N ILE A 105 -14.47 -3.16 -2.52
CA ILE A 105 -14.76 -2.88 -1.10
C ILE A 105 -16.10 -3.48 -0.67
N ALA A 106 -17.14 -3.35 -1.48
CA ALA A 106 -18.44 -3.94 -1.20
C ALA A 106 -18.36 -5.46 -1.11
N GLN A 107 -17.60 -6.10 -1.98
CA GLN A 107 -17.38 -7.54 -1.95
C GLN A 107 -16.68 -7.99 -0.66
N ILE A 108 -15.58 -7.34 -0.27
CA ILE A 108 -14.85 -7.67 0.96
C ILE A 108 -15.78 -7.54 2.18
N ARG A 109 -16.54 -6.44 2.27
CA ARG A 109 -17.44 -6.17 3.38
C ARG A 109 -18.61 -7.16 3.46
N SER A 110 -19.18 -7.53 2.33
CA SER A 110 -20.32 -8.46 2.28
C SER A 110 -19.93 -9.91 2.49
N SER A 111 -18.77 -10.33 1.99
CA SER A 111 -18.27 -11.70 2.14
C SER A 111 -17.65 -11.98 3.52
N GLY A 112 -17.19 -10.94 4.24
CA GLY A 112 -16.40 -11.10 5.45
C GLY A 112 -15.04 -11.77 5.22
N ALA A 113 -14.54 -11.70 4.00
CA ALA A 113 -13.27 -12.31 3.58
C ALA A 113 -12.46 -11.34 2.72
N LEU A 114 -11.14 -11.42 2.85
CA LEU A 114 -10.18 -10.64 2.09
C LEU A 114 -9.18 -11.58 1.41
N ALA A 115 -9.08 -11.49 0.09
CA ALA A 115 -8.07 -12.21 -0.66
C ALA A 115 -6.75 -11.41 -0.65
N LEU A 116 -5.80 -11.82 0.17
CA LEU A 116 -4.45 -11.22 0.22
C LEU A 116 -3.77 -11.38 -1.14
N LEU A 117 -3.37 -10.27 -1.75
CA LEU A 117 -2.82 -10.18 -3.12
C LEU A 117 -3.68 -10.86 -4.19
N GLY A 118 -4.98 -11.10 -3.93
CA GLY A 118 -5.83 -11.90 -4.79
C GLY A 118 -5.52 -13.41 -4.79
N GLU A 119 -4.59 -13.87 -3.96
CA GLU A 119 -4.04 -15.24 -3.98
C GLU A 119 -4.55 -16.10 -2.81
N HIS A 120 -4.65 -15.53 -1.61
CA HIS A 120 -4.99 -16.28 -0.38
C HIS A 120 -6.10 -15.59 0.40
N SER A 121 -7.23 -16.25 0.55
CA SER A 121 -8.39 -15.70 1.26
C SER A 121 -8.32 -15.95 2.76
N VAL A 122 -8.50 -14.88 3.53
CA VAL A 122 -8.57 -14.92 4.99
C VAL A 122 -9.87 -14.29 5.48
N PRO A 123 -10.40 -14.69 6.65
CA PRO A 123 -11.51 -13.99 7.29
C PRO A 123 -11.13 -12.53 7.55
N PHE A 124 -12.01 -11.60 7.21
CA PHE A 124 -11.79 -10.19 7.45
C PHE A 124 -13.09 -9.47 7.74
N ILE A 125 -13.30 -9.14 9.00
CA ILE A 125 -14.42 -8.33 9.47
C ILE A 125 -13.83 -6.99 9.90
N GLU A 126 -14.15 -5.93 9.18
CA GLU A 126 -13.50 -4.63 9.31
C GLU A 126 -13.46 -4.10 10.75
N LYS A 127 -14.58 -4.19 11.49
CA LYS A 127 -14.67 -3.75 12.90
C LYS A 127 -13.75 -4.51 13.87
N ASP A 128 -13.37 -5.75 13.53
CA ASP A 128 -12.57 -6.62 14.39
C ASP A 128 -11.09 -6.67 13.94
N HIS A 129 -10.83 -6.38 12.66
CA HIS A 129 -9.52 -6.54 12.05
C HIS A 129 -8.88 -5.23 11.58
N LEU A 130 -9.64 -4.12 11.50
CA LEU A 130 -9.12 -2.79 11.23
C LEU A 130 -9.39 -1.87 12.42
N LEU A 131 -8.37 -1.68 13.25
CA LEU A 131 -8.53 -1.09 14.57
C LEU A 131 -7.99 0.35 14.59
N PHE A 132 -8.86 1.29 14.92
CA PHE A 132 -8.52 2.70 15.06
C PHE A 132 -8.12 2.98 16.52
N ARG A 133 -6.82 3.22 16.76
CA ARG A 133 -6.25 3.46 18.09
C ARG A 133 -6.12 4.96 18.38
N HIS A 134 -6.75 5.44 19.43
CA HIS A 134 -6.74 6.87 19.83
C HIS A 134 -5.40 7.37 20.40
N LYS A 135 -4.31 6.63 20.24
CA LYS A 135 -2.96 7.01 20.67
C LYS A 135 -2.02 7.15 19.49
N SER A 136 -1.01 8.01 19.62
CA SER A 136 0.10 8.09 18.67
C SER A 136 1.20 7.12 19.05
N LEU A 137 1.94 6.64 18.06
CA LEU A 137 3.18 5.92 18.30
C LEU A 137 4.32 6.90 18.67
N PRO A 138 5.29 6.48 19.51
CA PRO A 138 6.34 7.37 19.98
C PRO A 138 7.19 8.02 18.88
N LEU A 139 7.36 7.33 17.73
CA LEU A 139 8.28 7.73 16.67
C LEU A 139 7.61 8.45 15.49
N HIS A 140 6.30 8.36 15.36
CA HIS A 140 5.60 8.96 14.21
C HIS A 140 4.12 9.26 14.51
N PRO A 141 3.61 10.45 14.10
CA PRO A 141 2.20 10.81 14.31
C PRO A 141 1.21 9.99 13.46
N ASN A 142 1.69 9.34 12.38
CA ASN A 142 0.91 8.52 11.47
C ASN A 142 1.48 7.10 11.46
N GLY A 143 1.03 6.26 12.37
CA GLY A 143 1.54 4.90 12.49
C GLY A 143 0.55 3.85 11.99
N MET A 144 1.09 2.76 11.45
CA MET A 144 0.34 1.55 11.12
C MET A 144 1.09 0.34 11.68
N CYS A 145 0.34 -0.63 12.18
CA CYS A 145 0.86 -1.93 12.58
C CYS A 145 0.06 -3.02 11.88
N PHE A 146 0.75 -3.99 11.30
CA PHE A 146 0.16 -5.14 10.63
C PHE A 146 0.57 -6.41 11.37
N THR A 147 -0.38 -7.30 11.62
CA THR A 147 -0.16 -8.61 12.26
C THR A 147 -0.87 -9.68 11.42
N ALA A 148 -0.16 -10.80 11.20
CA ALA A 148 -0.69 -11.97 10.49
C ALA A 148 -0.36 -13.24 11.26
#